data_aba730e730426519a1d549b823a16d5f
#
_entry.id   aba730e730426519a1d549b823a16d5f
#
_cell.length_a   1.000
_cell.length_b   1.000
_cell.length_c   1.000
_cell.angle_alpha   90.00
_cell.angle_beta   90.00
_cell.angle_gamma   90.00
#
_symmetry.space_group_name_H-M   'P 1'
#
loop_
_entity.id
_entity.type
_entity.pdbx_description
1 polymer ?
#
loop_
_entity_poly.entity_id
_entity_poly.type
_entity_poly.pdbx_seq_one_letter_code
_entity_poly.pdbx_strand_id
1 'polypeptide(L)'
;EGKIALRPHRIHEKSKTDLNYAELVYEVVQSLMERFSIAYDQIETVISASSDFSDGRTISNMAIQDVAGTPLKSESKVSMDGAFALMYGYSRVASGAFGTCLVVAHGKLSEGNPRLIANAAWDPIFLRPLGLDDYTVLGLQARRYLDRYHLEDGLLSEIAAHSYKASAQN
;
A
#
# COMPACT_ATOMS: atom_id res chain seq x y z
N GLU A 1 -30.90 -9.74 9.82
CA GLU A 1 -29.53 -9.76 9.29
C GLU A 1 -29.27 -8.41 8.62
N GLY A 2 -28.48 -7.54 9.28
CA GLY A 2 -28.13 -6.23 8.77
C GLY A 2 -27.19 -6.37 7.56
N LYS A 3 -27.47 -5.66 6.47
CA LYS A 3 -26.57 -5.58 5.31
C LYS A 3 -25.51 -4.53 5.61
N ILE A 4 -24.24 -4.89 5.46
CA ILE A 4 -23.12 -3.95 5.51
C ILE A 4 -23.02 -3.26 4.15
N ALA A 5 -23.13 -1.93 4.15
CA ALA A 5 -22.97 -1.13 2.95
C ALA A 5 -21.52 -0.66 2.82
N LEU A 6 -20.86 -0.97 1.70
CA LEU A 6 -19.55 -0.44 1.34
C LEU A 6 -19.72 0.83 0.49
N ARG A 7 -18.95 1.87 0.84
CA ARG A 7 -18.91 3.14 0.11
C ARG A 7 -17.48 3.42 -0.33
N PRO A 8 -17.04 2.83 -1.47
CA PRO A 8 -15.69 3.04 -1.94
C PRO A 8 -15.51 4.44 -2.51
N HIS A 9 -14.36 5.02 -2.24
CA HIS A 9 -13.90 6.26 -2.83
C HIS A 9 -12.41 6.18 -3.13
N ARG A 10 -12.00 6.74 -4.26
CA ARG A 10 -10.63 6.73 -4.71
C ARG A 10 -10.33 8.09 -5.34
N ILE A 11 -9.23 8.69 -4.93
CA ILE A 11 -8.62 9.78 -5.66
C ILE A 11 -7.60 9.19 -6.65
N HIS A 12 -7.46 9.84 -7.78
CA HIS A 12 -6.59 9.38 -8.87
C HIS A 12 -5.17 9.08 -8.40
N GLU A 13 -4.65 7.95 -8.85
CA GLU A 13 -3.23 7.68 -8.79
C GLU A 13 -2.50 8.69 -9.66
N LYS A 14 -1.86 9.67 -9.02
CA LYS A 14 -0.98 10.59 -9.70
C LYS A 14 0.41 9.96 -9.71
N SER A 15 1.04 9.88 -10.88
CA SER A 15 2.42 9.41 -11.02
C SER A 15 3.42 10.33 -10.31
N LYS A 16 3.05 11.60 -10.10
CA LYS A 16 3.80 12.58 -9.31
C LYS A 16 2.83 13.48 -8.55
N THR A 17 3.13 13.73 -7.28
CA THR A 17 2.45 14.70 -6.45
C THR A 17 3.42 15.34 -5.47
N ASP A 18 3.28 16.63 -5.24
CA ASP A 18 4.05 17.37 -4.23
C ASP A 18 3.44 17.23 -2.83
N LEU A 19 2.23 16.68 -2.73
CA LEU A 19 1.58 16.41 -1.46
C LEU A 19 2.33 15.33 -0.69
N ASN A 20 2.48 15.52 0.60
CA ASN A 20 2.92 14.45 1.48
C ASN A 20 1.80 13.42 1.69
N TYR A 21 2.12 12.27 2.31
CA TYR A 21 1.12 11.20 2.46
C TYR A 21 -0.03 11.56 3.41
N ALA A 22 0.17 12.44 4.40
CA ALA A 22 -0.90 12.90 5.27
C ALA A 22 -1.87 13.82 4.52
N GLU A 23 -1.35 14.70 3.67
CA GLU A 23 -2.15 15.54 2.77
C GLU A 23 -2.95 14.71 1.78
N LEU A 24 -2.35 13.64 1.21
CA LEU A 24 -3.06 12.70 0.33
C LEU A 24 -4.20 11.99 1.07
N VAL A 25 -3.98 11.53 2.30
CA VAL A 25 -5.01 10.92 3.13
C VAL A 25 -6.11 11.94 3.46
N TYR A 26 -5.74 13.16 3.82
CA TYR A 26 -6.70 14.21 4.11
C TYR A 26 -7.62 14.49 2.93
N GLU A 27 -7.07 14.71 1.72
CA GLU A 27 -7.85 14.93 0.51
C GLU A 27 -8.85 13.80 0.24
N VAL A 28 -8.42 12.54 0.34
CA VAL A 28 -9.31 11.41 0.04
C VAL A 28 -10.38 11.23 1.10
N VAL A 29 -10.06 11.45 2.37
CA VAL A 29 -11.02 11.34 3.47
C VAL A 29 -12.05 12.46 3.40
N GLN A 30 -11.63 13.71 3.20
CA GLN A 30 -12.54 14.84 3.03
C GLN A 30 -13.49 14.63 1.85
N SER A 31 -12.95 14.28 0.69
CA SER A 31 -13.75 14.02 -0.50
C SER A 31 -14.74 12.86 -0.32
N LEU A 32 -14.37 11.81 0.43
CA LEU A 32 -15.30 10.73 0.79
C LEU A 32 -16.42 11.22 1.70
N MET A 33 -16.07 11.98 2.76
CA MET A 33 -17.04 12.53 3.71
C MET A 33 -18.04 13.44 3.02
N GLU A 34 -17.58 14.36 2.18
CA GLU A 34 -18.42 15.26 1.40
C GLU A 34 -19.33 14.49 0.44
N ARG A 35 -18.77 13.56 -0.33
CA ARG A 35 -19.52 12.79 -1.34
C ARG A 35 -20.67 12.01 -0.76
N PHE A 36 -20.51 11.48 0.43
CA PHE A 36 -21.52 10.62 1.07
C PHE A 36 -22.24 11.33 2.23
N SER A 37 -21.97 12.62 2.46
CA SER A 37 -22.54 13.43 3.54
C SER A 37 -22.38 12.75 4.91
N ILE A 38 -21.17 12.27 5.20
CA ILE A 38 -20.81 11.62 6.44
C ILE A 38 -20.03 12.59 7.31
N ALA A 39 -20.42 12.75 8.56
CA ALA A 39 -19.67 13.54 9.53
C ALA A 39 -18.66 12.65 10.31
N TYR A 40 -17.58 13.24 10.82
CA TYR A 40 -16.55 12.52 11.56
C TYR A 40 -17.06 11.82 12.83
N ASP A 41 -18.06 12.37 13.48
CA ASP A 41 -18.69 11.79 14.67
C ASP A 41 -19.50 10.52 14.37
N GLN A 42 -19.89 10.32 13.11
CA GLN A 42 -20.55 9.09 12.66
C GLN A 42 -19.60 7.93 12.44
N ILE A 43 -18.28 8.16 12.44
CA ILE A 43 -17.27 7.11 12.32
C ILE A 43 -16.88 6.62 13.71
N GLU A 44 -17.12 5.35 14.00
CA GLU A 44 -16.85 4.75 15.32
C GLU A 44 -15.46 4.13 15.43
N THR A 45 -14.94 3.60 14.32
CA THR A 45 -13.60 3.00 14.29
C THR A 45 -12.89 3.29 12.97
N VAL A 46 -11.55 3.36 13.02
CA VAL A 46 -10.70 3.61 11.84
C VAL A 46 -9.68 2.50 11.70
N ILE A 47 -9.54 1.98 10.49
CA ILE A 47 -8.51 1.01 10.12
C ILE A 47 -7.61 1.67 9.07
N SER A 48 -6.34 1.78 9.37
CA SER A 48 -5.34 2.23 8.42
C SER A 48 -4.53 1.08 7.84
N ALA A 49 -4.17 1.17 6.57
CA ALA A 49 -3.26 0.23 5.91
C ALA A 49 -2.16 0.96 5.17
N SER A 50 -0.94 0.52 5.37
CA SER A 50 0.23 0.95 4.59
C SER A 50 1.37 -0.05 4.77
N SER A 51 2.28 -0.09 3.82
CA SER A 51 3.53 -0.83 3.93
C SER A 51 4.63 0.11 4.43
N ASP A 52 4.72 0.30 5.74
CA ASP A 52 5.65 1.24 6.37
C ASP A 52 7.09 1.01 5.93
N PHE A 53 7.48 -0.26 5.85
CA PHE A 53 8.82 -0.61 5.41
C PHE A 53 9.09 -0.12 3.97
N SER A 54 8.17 -0.35 3.05
CA SER A 54 8.29 0.08 1.65
C SER A 54 8.27 1.60 1.49
N ASP A 55 7.58 2.30 2.39
CA ASP A 55 7.56 3.76 2.45
C ASP A 55 8.77 4.35 3.21
N GLY A 56 9.67 3.50 3.73
CA GLY A 56 10.83 3.92 4.51
C GLY A 56 10.49 4.43 5.90
N ARG A 57 9.40 3.96 6.50
CA ARG A 57 8.86 4.41 7.78
C ARG A 57 8.79 3.28 8.79
N THR A 58 8.80 3.65 10.06
CA THR A 58 8.63 2.69 11.16
C THR A 58 7.23 2.72 11.78
N ILE A 59 6.61 3.90 11.83
CA ILE A 59 5.26 4.10 12.39
C ILE A 59 4.55 5.16 11.55
N SER A 60 3.71 4.76 10.61
CA SER A 60 3.02 5.69 9.71
C SER A 60 1.64 6.11 10.19
N ASN A 61 0.96 5.30 11.02
CA ASN A 61 -0.38 5.62 11.49
C ASN A 61 -0.41 6.92 12.31
N MET A 62 0.59 7.18 13.14
CA MET A 62 0.64 8.41 13.95
C MET A 62 0.51 9.68 13.11
N ALA A 63 1.09 9.69 11.93
CA ALA A 63 1.09 10.88 11.10
C ALA A 63 -0.20 11.06 10.28
N ILE A 64 -1.09 10.07 10.24
CA ILE A 64 -2.39 10.17 9.58
C ILE A 64 -3.57 10.21 10.55
N GLN A 65 -3.32 10.07 11.85
CA GLN A 65 -4.36 10.01 12.88
C GLN A 65 -5.31 11.21 12.80
N ASP A 66 -4.76 12.41 12.81
CA ASP A 66 -5.56 13.63 12.79
C ASP A 66 -6.35 13.77 11.49
N VAL A 67 -5.71 13.50 10.35
CA VAL A 67 -6.33 13.65 9.03
C VAL A 67 -7.34 12.55 8.69
N ALA A 68 -7.22 11.39 9.33
CA ALA A 68 -8.18 10.29 9.23
C ALA A 68 -9.32 10.41 10.27
N GLY A 69 -9.28 11.42 11.15
CA GLY A 69 -10.30 11.65 12.16
C GLY A 69 -10.34 10.58 13.26
N THR A 70 -9.16 10.07 13.66
CA THR A 70 -9.06 9.01 14.66
C THR A 70 -9.05 9.46 16.13
N PRO A 71 -8.81 10.74 16.50
CA PRO A 71 -8.76 11.14 17.88
C PRO A 71 -9.98 10.65 18.68
N LEU A 72 -9.71 10.01 19.82
CA LEU A 72 -10.71 9.42 20.73
C LEU A 72 -11.53 8.26 20.14
N LYS A 73 -11.09 7.67 19.02
CA LYS A 73 -11.76 6.52 18.39
C LYS A 73 -10.89 5.26 18.49
N SER A 74 -11.55 4.11 18.38
CA SER A 74 -10.83 2.85 18.24
C SER A 74 -10.10 2.82 16.89
N GLU A 75 -8.78 2.68 16.94
CA GLU A 75 -7.92 2.62 15.76
C GLU A 75 -7.19 1.29 15.70
N SER A 76 -6.96 0.80 14.49
CA SER A 76 -6.04 -0.30 14.25
C SER A 76 -5.32 -0.11 12.92
N LYS A 77 -4.09 -0.58 12.88
CA LYS A 77 -3.28 -0.57 11.66
C LYS A 77 -3.05 -1.99 11.15
N VAL A 78 -3.16 -2.14 9.85
CA VAL A 78 -2.79 -3.34 9.09
C VAL A 78 -1.53 -3.03 8.30
N SER A 79 -0.44 -3.70 8.61
CA SER A 79 0.85 -3.52 7.91
C SER A 79 0.89 -4.34 6.62
N MET A 80 -0.05 -4.11 5.74
CA MET A 80 -0.17 -4.79 4.43
C MET A 80 -0.98 -3.91 3.49
N ASP A 81 -1.64 -4.53 2.52
CA ASP A 81 -2.48 -3.84 1.56
C ASP A 81 -3.89 -3.50 2.09
N GLY A 82 -4.60 -2.69 1.32
CA GLY A 82 -5.95 -2.24 1.67
C GLY A 82 -7.00 -3.36 1.69
N ALA A 83 -6.79 -4.50 1.04
CA ALA A 83 -7.73 -5.61 1.04
C ALA A 83 -7.82 -6.26 2.42
N PHE A 84 -6.67 -6.48 3.09
CA PHE A 84 -6.66 -6.96 4.46
C PHE A 84 -7.29 -5.97 5.44
N ALA A 85 -7.05 -4.67 5.26
CA ALA A 85 -7.69 -3.64 6.08
C ALA A 85 -9.20 -3.63 5.87
N LEU A 86 -9.68 -3.81 4.63
CA LEU A 86 -11.10 -3.92 4.33
C LEU A 86 -11.74 -5.13 4.99
N MET A 87 -11.09 -6.30 4.92
CA MET A 87 -11.55 -7.52 5.59
C MET A 87 -11.64 -7.33 7.12
N TYR A 88 -10.66 -6.67 7.69
CA TYR A 88 -10.64 -6.40 9.12
C TYR A 88 -11.73 -5.39 9.52
N GLY A 89 -11.90 -4.30 8.78
CA GLY A 89 -12.98 -3.34 8.97
C GLY A 89 -14.36 -3.97 8.84
N TYR A 90 -14.55 -4.82 7.82
CA TYR A 90 -15.76 -5.62 7.66
C TYR A 90 -16.05 -6.49 8.89
N SER A 91 -15.04 -7.20 9.40
CA SER A 91 -15.17 -8.07 10.55
C SER A 91 -15.57 -7.30 11.82
N ARG A 92 -15.02 -6.09 12.02
CA ARG A 92 -15.39 -5.22 13.15
C ARG A 92 -16.87 -4.81 13.11
N VAL A 93 -17.36 -4.44 11.93
CA VAL A 93 -18.78 -4.08 11.76
C VAL A 93 -19.67 -5.30 11.81
N ALA A 94 -19.28 -6.41 11.19
CA ALA A 94 -20.04 -7.66 11.19
C ALA A 94 -20.19 -8.30 12.58
N SER A 95 -19.20 -8.10 13.45
CA SER A 95 -19.28 -8.55 14.85
C SER A 95 -20.26 -7.77 15.71
N GLY A 96 -20.74 -6.62 15.22
CA GLY A 96 -21.59 -5.70 15.98
C GLY A 96 -20.86 -4.86 17.03
N ALA A 97 -19.51 -4.94 17.07
CA ALA A 97 -18.70 -4.13 17.98
C ALA A 97 -18.73 -2.64 17.61
N PHE A 98 -18.90 -2.33 16.33
CA PHE A 98 -18.98 -0.99 15.79
C PHE A 98 -20.05 -0.92 14.70
N GLY A 99 -20.78 0.19 14.63
CA GLY A 99 -21.78 0.44 13.58
C GLY A 99 -21.14 0.91 12.28
N THR A 100 -20.03 1.64 12.38
CA THR A 100 -19.34 2.24 11.23
C THR A 100 -17.82 2.09 11.34
N CYS A 101 -17.17 1.90 10.19
CA CYS A 101 -15.72 1.78 10.09
C CYS A 101 -15.21 2.56 8.88
N LEU A 102 -14.28 3.47 9.09
CA LEU A 102 -13.48 4.06 8.03
C LEU A 102 -12.25 3.20 7.78
N VAL A 103 -12.04 2.79 6.53
CA VAL A 103 -10.83 2.07 6.11
C VAL A 103 -10.04 2.98 5.17
N VAL A 104 -8.80 3.26 5.53
CA VAL A 104 -7.88 4.12 4.76
C VAL A 104 -6.64 3.32 4.39
N ALA A 105 -6.42 3.15 3.09
CA ALA A 105 -5.18 2.56 2.57
C ALA A 105 -4.37 3.63 1.85
N HIS A 106 -3.09 3.72 2.17
CA HIS A 106 -2.21 4.72 1.58
C HIS A 106 -0.80 4.17 1.40
N GLY A 107 -0.04 4.81 0.51
CA GLY A 107 1.37 4.56 0.30
C GLY A 107 1.97 5.67 -0.56
N LYS A 108 3.22 6.00 -0.32
CA LYS A 108 3.99 6.96 -1.12
C LYS A 108 5.47 6.54 -1.15
N LEU A 109 5.80 5.60 -2.03
CA LEU A 109 7.16 5.06 -2.18
C LEU A 109 8.21 6.13 -2.51
N SER A 110 7.80 7.27 -3.05
CA SER A 110 8.71 8.39 -3.38
C SER A 110 9.24 9.15 -2.16
N GLU A 111 8.77 8.87 -0.96
CA GLU A 111 9.27 9.48 0.28
C GLU A 111 10.62 8.90 0.73
N GLY A 112 10.99 7.74 0.21
CA GLY A 112 12.28 7.10 0.46
C GLY A 112 13.03 6.75 -0.83
N ASN A 113 14.23 6.20 -0.68
CA ASN A 113 14.94 5.59 -1.80
C ASN A 113 14.58 4.09 -1.87
N PRO A 114 13.78 3.66 -2.86
CA PRO A 114 13.28 2.28 -2.92
C PRO A 114 14.40 1.22 -2.95
N ARG A 115 15.53 1.51 -3.59
CA ARG A 115 16.65 0.57 -3.65
C ARG A 115 17.34 0.39 -2.31
N LEU A 116 17.52 1.47 -1.55
CA LEU A 116 18.10 1.39 -0.20
C LEU A 116 17.15 0.70 0.78
N ILE A 117 15.85 0.96 0.65
CA ILE A 117 14.83 0.30 1.46
C ILE A 117 14.80 -1.20 1.16
N ALA A 118 14.79 -1.59 -0.11
CA ALA A 118 14.86 -3.00 -0.53
C ALA A 118 16.15 -3.66 -0.04
N ASN A 119 17.30 -2.99 -0.17
CA ASN A 119 18.57 -3.49 0.38
C ASN A 119 18.50 -3.71 1.90
N ALA A 120 17.82 -2.82 2.63
CA ALA A 120 17.68 -2.94 4.09
C ALA A 120 16.85 -4.15 4.54
N ALA A 121 16.06 -4.79 3.66
CA ALA A 121 15.31 -6.02 3.94
C ALA A 121 16.20 -7.27 3.97
N TRP A 122 17.39 -7.21 3.38
CA TRP A 122 18.31 -8.35 3.29
C TRP A 122 19.16 -8.50 4.55
N ASP A 123 19.71 -9.70 4.72
CA ASP A 123 20.62 -10.01 5.83
C ASP A 123 21.73 -8.95 5.96
N PRO A 124 21.90 -8.35 7.16
CA PRO A 124 22.78 -7.20 7.35
C PRO A 124 24.27 -7.55 7.26
N ILE A 125 24.63 -8.80 7.46
CA ILE A 125 26.03 -9.23 7.57
C ILE A 125 26.56 -9.69 6.21
N PHE A 126 25.82 -10.56 5.50
CA PHE A 126 26.31 -11.21 4.29
C PHE A 126 25.75 -10.59 2.99
N LEU A 127 24.50 -10.19 2.98
CA LEU A 127 23.80 -9.83 1.74
C LEU A 127 23.70 -8.32 1.53
N ARG A 128 23.43 -7.56 2.58
CA ARG A 128 23.32 -6.10 2.50
C ARG A 128 24.62 -5.41 2.05
N PRO A 129 25.82 -5.80 2.54
CA PRO A 129 27.06 -5.20 2.09
C PRO A 129 27.37 -5.45 0.60
N LEU A 130 26.78 -6.47 -0.01
CA LEU A 130 26.87 -6.71 -1.45
C LEU A 130 26.02 -5.77 -2.29
N GLY A 131 25.24 -4.91 -1.66
CA GLY A 131 24.33 -3.99 -2.35
C GLY A 131 23.14 -4.67 -3.00
N LEU A 132 22.73 -5.85 -2.51
CA LEU A 132 21.57 -6.56 -3.04
C LEU A 132 20.29 -5.74 -2.82
N ASP A 133 19.51 -5.65 -3.88
CA ASP A 133 18.15 -5.13 -3.89
C ASP A 133 17.25 -6.11 -4.68
N ASP A 134 15.98 -5.84 -4.77
CA ASP A 134 15.04 -6.73 -5.45
C ASP A 134 15.41 -6.94 -6.93
N TYR A 135 15.91 -5.90 -7.60
CA TYR A 135 16.32 -6.00 -9.02
C TYR A 135 17.55 -6.88 -9.20
N THR A 136 18.56 -6.72 -8.35
CA THR A 136 19.78 -7.52 -8.43
C THR A 136 19.51 -8.99 -8.10
N VAL A 137 18.65 -9.25 -7.11
CA VAL A 137 18.27 -10.64 -6.76
C VAL A 137 17.46 -11.29 -7.88
N LEU A 138 16.48 -10.58 -8.45
CA LEU A 138 15.72 -11.08 -9.60
C LEU A 138 16.62 -11.31 -10.82
N GLY A 139 17.59 -10.42 -11.06
CA GLY A 139 18.59 -10.61 -12.12
C GLY A 139 19.43 -11.86 -11.92
N LEU A 140 19.91 -12.12 -10.70
CA LEU A 140 20.66 -13.34 -10.37
C LEU A 140 19.80 -14.61 -10.54
N GLN A 141 18.54 -14.56 -10.11
CA GLN A 141 17.60 -15.68 -10.30
C GLN A 141 17.33 -15.94 -11.78
N ALA A 142 17.10 -14.87 -12.56
CA ALA A 142 16.88 -14.96 -13.99
C ALA A 142 18.10 -15.55 -14.71
N ARG A 143 19.31 -15.10 -14.40
CA ARG A 143 20.55 -15.66 -14.95
C ARG A 143 20.67 -17.15 -14.65
N ARG A 144 20.48 -17.54 -13.38
CA ARG A 144 20.52 -18.93 -12.97
C ARG A 144 19.45 -19.79 -13.67
N TYR A 145 18.30 -19.23 -13.93
CA TYR A 145 17.22 -19.89 -14.67
C TYR A 145 17.62 -20.14 -16.11
N LEU A 146 18.13 -19.13 -16.81
CA LEU A 146 18.59 -19.25 -18.20
C LEU A 146 19.70 -20.31 -18.32
N ASP A 147 20.69 -20.27 -17.43
CA ASP A 147 21.81 -21.23 -17.42
C ASP A 147 21.33 -22.67 -17.16
N ARG A 148 20.43 -22.85 -16.21
CA ARG A 148 19.90 -24.17 -15.82
C ARG A 148 19.12 -24.85 -16.94
N TYR A 149 18.36 -24.07 -17.69
CA TYR A 149 17.51 -24.60 -18.75
C TYR A 149 18.07 -24.37 -20.15
N HIS A 150 19.30 -23.88 -20.25
CA HIS A 150 19.99 -23.62 -21.52
C HIS A 150 19.19 -22.73 -22.47
N LEU A 151 18.59 -21.67 -21.92
CA LEU A 151 17.77 -20.71 -22.65
C LEU A 151 18.62 -19.55 -23.17
N GLU A 152 18.21 -18.96 -24.27
CA GLU A 152 18.86 -17.81 -24.86
C GLU A 152 18.71 -16.53 -24.02
N ASP A 153 19.74 -15.69 -23.97
CA ASP A 153 19.73 -14.42 -23.22
C ASP A 153 18.64 -13.45 -23.70
N GLY A 154 18.21 -13.56 -24.97
CA GLY A 154 17.15 -12.71 -25.55
C GLY A 154 15.74 -12.97 -25.02
N LEU A 155 15.48 -14.17 -24.47
CA LEU A 155 14.13 -14.59 -24.05
C LEU A 155 13.47 -13.63 -23.07
N LEU A 156 14.21 -13.12 -22.08
CA LEU A 156 13.66 -12.18 -21.08
C LEU A 156 13.26 -10.85 -21.72
N SER A 157 14.01 -10.38 -22.71
CA SER A 157 13.68 -9.17 -23.46
C SER A 157 12.43 -9.35 -24.31
N GLU A 158 12.23 -10.53 -24.90
CA GLU A 158 11.01 -10.85 -25.65
C GLU A 158 9.78 -10.88 -24.76
N ILE A 159 9.87 -11.50 -23.57
CA ILE A 159 8.79 -11.52 -22.56
C ILE A 159 8.45 -10.09 -22.11
N ALA A 160 9.47 -9.27 -21.82
CA ALA A 160 9.26 -7.88 -21.45
C ALA A 160 8.57 -7.08 -22.56
N ALA A 161 9.04 -7.21 -23.80
CA ALA A 161 8.45 -6.56 -24.97
C ALA A 161 6.99 -6.97 -25.19
N HIS A 162 6.66 -8.24 -25.00
CA HIS A 162 5.29 -8.74 -25.08
C HIS A 162 4.40 -8.11 -23.99
N SER A 163 4.89 -8.06 -22.75
CA SER A 163 4.17 -7.44 -21.62
C SER A 163 3.92 -5.95 -21.85
N TYR A 164 4.91 -5.21 -22.34
CA TYR A 164 4.74 -3.80 -22.68
C TYR A 164 3.73 -3.57 -23.81
N LYS A 165 3.73 -4.42 -24.84
CA LYS A 165 2.72 -4.35 -25.90
C LYS A 165 1.30 -4.60 -25.38
N ALA A 166 1.14 -5.57 -24.48
CA ALA A 166 -0.15 -5.85 -23.88
C ALA A 166 -0.65 -4.70 -22.99
N SER A 167 0.25 -4.07 -22.21
CA SER A 167 -0.10 -2.93 -21.34
C SER A 167 -0.47 -1.66 -22.11
N ALA A 168 0.04 -1.48 -23.32
CA ALA A 168 -0.30 -0.33 -24.17
C ALA A 168 -1.76 -0.32 -24.65
N GLN A 169 -2.48 -1.41 -24.48
CA GLN A 169 -3.89 -1.55 -24.86
C GLN A 169 -4.84 -1.39 -23.66
N ASN A 170 -4.31 -1.05 -22.47
CA ASN A 170 -5.07 -1.03 -21.21
C ASN A 170 -5.36 0.39 -20.73
#